data_af4e4c9b6710077858c2a51da08966b1
#
_entry.id   af4e4c9b6710077858c2a51da08966b1
#
_cell.length_a   1.000
_cell.length_b   1.000
_cell.length_c   1.000
_cell.angle_alpha   90.00
_cell.angle_beta   90.00
_cell.angle_gamma   90.00
#
_symmetry.space_group_name_H-M   'P 1'
#
loop_
_entity.id
_entity.type
_entity.pdbx_description
1 polymer ?
#
loop_
_entity_poly.entity_id
_entity_poly.type
_entity_poly.pdbx_seq_one_letter_code
_entity_poly.pdbx_strand_id
1 'polypeptide(L)'
;MNYKKITKYMIVPAVLVVALVGCSDKDDRVVGSVNDVEIKESQLNTALQNQYGTEVLDQLMANEIIRLEAKEKKLTISKEDLNEEYEIYANYYGGEDQLLESLKTYNMTKQDILDDIEIYLLTVKVMEQTITLTDDEIKAYYEENKANYLSDEDEQLPFEKVKEDVRQDLLEERIDSEYDAWLDEKFKEYDVRTNLYK
;
A
#
# COMPACT_ATOMS: atom_id res chain seq x y z
N MET A 1 -17.81 -28.19 -33.86
CA MET A 1 -18.34 -26.82 -33.66
C MET A 1 -17.27 -25.85 -34.17
N ASN A 2 -17.56 -25.18 -35.29
CA ASN A 2 -16.55 -24.48 -36.09
C ASN A 2 -16.26 -23.08 -35.52
N TYR A 3 -15.00 -22.87 -35.08
CA TYR A 3 -14.52 -21.52 -34.78
C TYR A 3 -14.04 -20.84 -36.07
N LYS A 4 -14.85 -19.92 -36.58
CA LYS A 4 -14.46 -19.02 -37.69
C LYS A 4 -13.33 -18.10 -37.21
N LYS A 5 -12.15 -18.22 -37.81
CA LYS A 5 -11.06 -17.27 -37.71
C LYS A 5 -11.51 -15.93 -38.28
N ILE A 6 -11.69 -14.93 -37.44
CA ILE A 6 -11.84 -13.54 -37.88
C ILE A 6 -10.42 -12.96 -37.92
N THR A 7 -9.88 -12.91 -39.12
CA THR A 7 -8.67 -12.17 -39.43
C THR A 7 -9.00 -10.68 -39.48
N LYS A 8 -8.75 -9.99 -38.36
CA LYS A 8 -8.92 -8.53 -38.32
C LYS A 8 -7.61 -7.92 -38.87
N TYR A 9 -7.70 -7.38 -40.08
CA TYR A 9 -6.65 -6.55 -40.68
C TYR A 9 -6.52 -5.29 -39.79
N MET A 10 -5.49 -5.27 -38.96
CA MET A 10 -5.11 -4.09 -38.22
C MET A 10 -4.30 -3.20 -39.17
N ILE A 11 -4.98 -2.18 -39.73
CA ILE A 11 -4.32 -1.10 -40.48
C ILE A 11 -3.44 -0.38 -39.45
N VAL A 12 -2.15 -0.63 -39.50
CA VAL A 12 -1.14 0.13 -38.75
C VAL A 12 -0.99 1.46 -39.52
N PRO A 13 -1.40 2.61 -38.96
CA PRO A 13 -1.05 3.87 -39.56
C PRO A 13 0.46 4.00 -39.54
N ALA A 14 1.04 4.29 -40.70
CA ALA A 14 2.45 4.61 -40.85
C ALA A 14 2.74 5.84 -39.95
N VAL A 15 3.30 5.60 -38.79
CA VAL A 15 3.78 6.67 -37.89
C VAL A 15 4.96 7.30 -38.59
N LEU A 16 4.72 8.50 -39.12
CA LEU A 16 5.77 9.40 -39.59
C LEU A 16 6.72 9.63 -38.41
N VAL A 17 7.91 9.06 -38.49
CA VAL A 17 8.99 9.31 -37.50
C VAL A 17 9.43 10.75 -37.73
N VAL A 18 8.76 11.70 -37.07
CA VAL A 18 9.32 13.02 -36.85
C VAL A 18 10.46 12.82 -35.86
N ALA A 19 11.68 12.88 -36.35
CA ALA A 19 12.87 12.99 -35.52
C ALA A 19 12.75 14.29 -34.73
N LEU A 20 12.13 14.23 -33.55
CA LEU A 20 12.27 15.25 -32.52
C LEU A 20 13.72 15.13 -32.03
N VAL A 21 14.58 16.00 -32.59
CA VAL A 21 15.86 16.33 -31.98
C VAL A 21 15.54 17.11 -30.70
N GLY A 22 15.02 16.41 -29.70
CA GLY A 22 14.97 16.88 -28.31
C GLY A 22 16.36 16.66 -27.72
N CYS A 23 16.85 17.62 -26.94
CA CYS A 23 18.09 17.55 -26.22
C CYS A 23 18.23 16.18 -25.54
N SER A 24 19.08 15.32 -26.10
CA SER A 24 19.44 14.04 -25.54
C SER A 24 20.28 14.31 -24.29
N ASP A 25 19.73 14.10 -23.11
CA ASP A 25 20.53 13.88 -21.92
C ASP A 25 21.46 12.71 -22.23
N LYS A 26 22.79 12.96 -22.14
CA LYS A 26 23.80 11.99 -22.58
C LYS A 26 23.84 10.72 -21.73
N ASP A 27 22.98 10.60 -20.72
CA ASP A 27 22.94 9.51 -19.74
C ASP A 27 21.61 8.73 -19.70
N ASP A 28 20.71 8.87 -20.69
CA ASP A 28 19.46 8.14 -20.72
C ASP A 28 19.69 6.67 -21.06
N ARG A 29 19.60 5.81 -20.05
CA ARG A 29 19.95 4.39 -20.10
C ARG A 29 19.03 3.63 -21.05
N VAL A 30 19.61 2.74 -21.87
CA VAL A 30 18.85 1.77 -22.66
C VAL A 30 18.33 0.68 -21.72
N VAL A 31 17.01 0.53 -21.64
CA VAL A 31 16.34 -0.48 -20.81
C VAL A 31 15.82 -1.67 -21.61
N GLY A 32 15.78 -1.55 -22.95
CA GLY A 32 15.37 -2.64 -23.85
C GLY A 32 15.63 -2.27 -25.30
N SER A 33 15.52 -3.26 -26.20
CA SER A 33 15.61 -3.04 -27.65
C SER A 33 14.77 -4.07 -28.43
N VAL A 34 14.29 -3.64 -29.60
CA VAL A 34 13.68 -4.54 -30.59
C VAL A 34 14.44 -4.34 -31.89
N ASN A 35 15.16 -5.33 -32.36
CA ASN A 35 16.19 -5.22 -33.38
C ASN A 35 17.18 -4.11 -32.97
N ASP A 36 17.39 -3.08 -33.79
CA ASP A 36 18.28 -1.96 -33.55
C ASP A 36 17.58 -0.74 -32.94
N VAL A 37 16.28 -0.84 -32.59
CA VAL A 37 15.50 0.25 -31.99
C VAL A 37 15.59 0.15 -30.48
N GLU A 38 16.28 1.12 -29.87
CA GLU A 38 16.46 1.18 -28.42
C GLU A 38 15.22 1.79 -27.73
N ILE A 39 14.90 1.24 -26.57
CA ILE A 39 13.92 1.79 -25.62
C ILE A 39 14.69 2.40 -24.46
N LYS A 40 14.47 3.66 -24.21
CA LYS A 40 15.14 4.44 -23.17
C LYS A 40 14.37 4.41 -21.86
N GLU A 41 15.11 4.59 -20.76
CA GLU A 41 14.54 4.66 -19.41
C GLU A 41 13.52 5.79 -19.27
N SER A 42 13.78 6.95 -19.87
CA SER A 42 12.84 8.07 -19.91
C SER A 42 11.51 7.72 -20.56
N GLN A 43 11.52 6.90 -21.63
CA GLN A 43 10.30 6.44 -22.29
C GLN A 43 9.51 5.50 -21.37
N LEU A 44 10.19 4.56 -20.70
CA LEU A 44 9.59 3.68 -19.71
C LEU A 44 8.98 4.47 -18.55
N ASN A 45 9.75 5.38 -17.96
CA ASN A 45 9.29 6.22 -16.84
C ASN A 45 8.10 7.09 -17.24
N THR A 46 8.10 7.67 -18.44
CA THR A 46 6.95 8.44 -18.95
C THR A 46 5.72 7.56 -19.08
N ALA A 47 5.85 6.35 -19.60
CA ALA A 47 4.74 5.42 -19.73
C ALA A 47 4.18 5.00 -18.35
N LEU A 48 5.06 4.67 -17.40
CA LEU A 48 4.68 4.33 -16.01
C LEU A 48 4.01 5.52 -15.32
N GLN A 49 4.57 6.72 -15.45
CA GLN A 49 3.99 7.94 -14.88
C GLN A 49 2.60 8.23 -15.46
N ASN A 50 2.41 8.08 -16.76
CA ASN A 50 1.10 8.27 -17.39
C ASN A 50 0.08 7.22 -16.95
N GLN A 51 0.51 6.01 -16.66
CA GLN A 51 -0.38 4.91 -16.29
C GLN A 51 -0.70 4.87 -14.78
N TYR A 52 0.29 5.10 -13.94
CA TYR A 52 0.20 4.92 -12.49
C TYR A 52 0.57 6.17 -11.68
N GLY A 53 1.07 7.22 -12.33
CA GLY A 53 1.71 8.34 -11.64
C GLY A 53 0.79 9.06 -10.66
N THR A 54 -0.50 9.22 -10.97
CA THR A 54 -1.47 9.85 -10.08
C THR A 54 -1.66 9.01 -8.82
N GLU A 55 -1.97 7.72 -8.99
CA GLU A 55 -2.22 6.80 -7.88
C GLU A 55 -1.01 6.68 -6.96
N VAL A 56 0.19 6.50 -7.53
CA VAL A 56 1.44 6.42 -6.75
C VAL A 56 1.73 7.74 -6.04
N LEU A 57 1.51 8.88 -6.69
CA LEU A 57 1.73 10.18 -6.06
C LEU A 57 0.74 10.42 -4.90
N ASP A 58 -0.53 10.07 -5.08
CA ASP A 58 -1.55 10.19 -4.04
C ASP A 58 -1.19 9.32 -2.83
N GLN A 59 -0.70 8.08 -3.05
CA GLN A 59 -0.23 7.22 -1.98
C GLN A 59 1.00 7.80 -1.25
N LEU A 60 1.96 8.37 -1.98
CA LEU A 60 3.13 9.02 -1.38
C LEU A 60 2.73 10.24 -0.55
N MET A 61 1.76 11.02 -1.03
CA MET A 61 1.22 12.18 -0.28
C MET A 61 0.45 11.72 0.96
N ALA A 62 -0.34 10.66 0.86
CA ALA A 62 -1.02 10.05 2.00
C ALA A 62 -0.03 9.59 3.09
N ASN A 63 1.02 8.88 2.70
CA ASN A 63 2.08 8.44 3.62
C ASN A 63 2.76 9.64 4.31
N GLU A 64 2.98 10.74 3.58
CA GLU A 64 3.57 11.95 4.17
C GLU A 64 2.60 12.65 5.15
N ILE A 65 1.30 12.67 4.85
CA ILE A 65 0.26 13.17 5.78
C ILE A 65 0.29 12.35 7.07
N ILE A 66 0.34 11.02 6.99
CA ILE A 66 0.45 10.14 8.18
C ILE A 66 1.69 10.48 9.00
N ARG A 67 2.86 10.68 8.37
CA ARG A 67 4.10 11.07 9.08
C ARG A 67 3.96 12.43 9.76
N LEU A 68 3.32 13.39 9.11
CA LEU A 68 3.07 14.73 9.67
C LEU A 68 2.12 14.67 10.87
N GLU A 69 1.01 13.95 10.76
CA GLU A 69 0.06 13.73 11.86
C GLU A 69 0.74 13.01 13.06
N ALA A 70 1.50 11.95 12.78
CA ALA A 70 2.24 11.23 13.81
C ALA A 70 3.25 12.15 14.51
N LYS A 71 3.97 12.98 13.75
CA LYS A 71 4.93 13.95 14.31
C LYS A 71 4.25 15.00 15.17
N GLU A 72 3.12 15.54 14.73
CA GLU A 72 2.34 16.52 15.50
C GLU A 72 1.85 15.93 16.81
N LYS A 73 1.36 14.69 16.76
CA LYS A 73 0.89 13.94 17.93
C LYS A 73 2.02 13.30 18.76
N LYS A 74 3.29 13.44 18.32
CA LYS A 74 4.49 12.85 18.94
C LYS A 74 4.41 11.32 19.05
N LEU A 75 3.79 10.69 18.07
CA LEU A 75 3.73 9.25 17.94
C LEU A 75 5.00 8.72 17.28
N THR A 76 5.50 7.62 17.76
CA THR A 76 6.69 6.93 17.21
C THR A 76 6.47 5.43 17.24
N ILE A 77 7.12 4.73 16.33
CA ILE A 77 7.17 3.26 16.31
C ILE A 77 8.46 2.82 16.96
N SER A 78 8.37 1.92 17.92
CA SER A 78 9.56 1.32 18.52
C SER A 78 10.18 0.28 17.57
N LYS A 79 11.46 -0.04 17.79
CA LYS A 79 12.10 -1.11 17.02
C LYS A 79 11.50 -2.48 17.35
N GLU A 80 11.04 -2.65 18.58
CA GLU A 80 10.34 -3.84 19.03
C GLU A 80 9.04 -4.01 18.23
N ASP A 81 8.15 -3.00 18.23
CA ASP A 81 6.88 -3.03 17.48
C ASP A 81 7.11 -3.34 15.99
N LEU A 82 8.10 -2.67 15.38
CA LEU A 82 8.44 -2.86 13.97
C LEU A 82 8.92 -4.29 13.67
N ASN A 83 9.76 -4.86 14.54
CA ASN A 83 10.26 -6.22 14.37
C ASN A 83 9.15 -7.27 14.60
N GLU A 84 8.30 -7.05 15.60
CA GLU A 84 7.17 -7.95 15.90
C GLU A 84 6.22 -8.02 14.70
N GLU A 85 5.84 -6.88 14.15
CA GLU A 85 4.98 -6.84 12.95
C GLU A 85 5.67 -7.46 11.72
N TYR A 86 6.98 -7.21 11.56
CA TYR A 86 7.75 -7.87 10.51
C TYR A 86 7.76 -9.40 10.65
N GLU A 87 7.89 -9.93 11.86
CA GLU A 87 7.84 -11.37 12.11
C GLU A 87 6.46 -11.95 11.80
N ILE A 88 5.37 -11.26 12.16
CA ILE A 88 4.00 -11.65 11.80
C ILE A 88 3.87 -11.72 10.28
N TYR A 89 4.31 -10.66 9.58
CA TYR A 89 4.28 -10.60 8.13
C TYR A 89 5.12 -11.71 7.49
N ALA A 90 6.34 -11.95 7.97
CA ALA A 90 7.21 -13.01 7.49
C ALA A 90 6.58 -14.41 7.69
N ASN A 91 5.95 -14.65 8.83
CA ASN A 91 5.28 -15.91 9.12
C ASN A 91 4.11 -16.19 8.18
N TYR A 92 3.37 -15.16 7.74
CA TYR A 92 2.32 -15.29 6.73
C TYR A 92 2.87 -15.84 5.40
N TYR A 93 4.12 -15.51 5.04
CA TYR A 93 4.82 -16.03 3.86
C TYR A 93 5.53 -17.38 4.10
N GLY A 94 5.43 -17.95 5.30
CA GLY A 94 6.07 -19.21 5.65
C GLY A 94 7.48 -19.06 6.26
N GLY A 95 7.83 -17.84 6.68
CA GLY A 95 9.08 -17.46 7.33
C GLY A 95 9.91 -16.47 6.52
N GLU A 96 10.93 -15.90 7.16
CA GLU A 96 11.76 -14.82 6.58
C GLU A 96 12.42 -15.22 5.25
N ASP A 97 12.93 -16.45 5.13
CA ASP A 97 13.61 -16.90 3.90
C ASP A 97 12.65 -16.90 2.70
N GLN A 98 11.42 -17.37 2.88
CA GLN A 98 10.38 -17.41 1.86
C GLN A 98 9.90 -15.99 1.51
N LEU A 99 9.76 -15.13 2.50
CA LEU A 99 9.45 -13.71 2.27
C LEU A 99 10.54 -13.05 1.42
N LEU A 100 11.82 -13.19 1.80
CA LEU A 100 12.94 -12.58 1.07
C LEU A 100 13.07 -13.12 -0.37
N GLU A 101 12.75 -14.37 -0.62
CA GLU A 101 12.70 -14.94 -1.97
C GLU A 101 11.55 -14.32 -2.79
N SER A 102 10.38 -14.17 -2.18
CA SER A 102 9.23 -13.51 -2.80
C SER A 102 9.56 -12.06 -3.18
N LEU A 103 10.14 -11.30 -2.26
CA LEU A 103 10.52 -9.90 -2.48
C LEU A 103 11.49 -9.72 -3.67
N LYS A 104 12.46 -10.61 -3.83
CA LYS A 104 13.39 -10.59 -4.98
C LYS A 104 12.67 -10.67 -6.32
N THR A 105 11.56 -11.39 -6.39
CA THR A 105 10.75 -11.52 -7.61
C THR A 105 10.16 -10.18 -8.05
N TYR A 106 9.90 -9.29 -7.10
CA TYR A 106 9.35 -7.95 -7.32
C TYR A 106 10.40 -6.84 -7.25
N ASN A 107 11.70 -7.17 -7.17
CA ASN A 107 12.80 -6.23 -6.94
C ASN A 107 12.64 -5.39 -5.66
N MET A 108 11.98 -5.94 -4.66
CA MET A 108 11.80 -5.34 -3.34
C MET A 108 12.87 -5.84 -2.37
N THR A 109 13.14 -5.04 -1.35
CA THR A 109 14.07 -5.35 -0.27
C THR A 109 13.33 -5.53 1.06
N LYS A 110 14.02 -6.08 2.07
CA LYS A 110 13.52 -6.08 3.45
C LYS A 110 13.21 -4.67 3.95
N GLN A 111 14.01 -3.67 3.55
CA GLN A 111 13.79 -2.29 3.98
C GLN A 111 12.49 -1.72 3.44
N ASP A 112 12.14 -2.03 2.19
CA ASP A 112 10.87 -1.58 1.61
C ASP A 112 9.68 -2.08 2.43
N ILE A 113 9.71 -3.34 2.87
CA ILE A 113 8.66 -3.90 3.74
C ILE A 113 8.66 -3.25 5.13
N LEU A 114 9.84 -2.98 5.71
CA LEU A 114 9.92 -2.29 7.00
C LEU A 114 9.37 -0.86 6.92
N ASP A 115 9.59 -0.16 5.80
CA ASP A 115 9.05 1.18 5.57
C ASP A 115 7.52 1.13 5.43
N ASP A 116 6.98 0.12 4.75
CA ASP A 116 5.53 -0.09 4.63
C ASP A 116 4.89 -0.44 5.98
N ILE A 117 5.52 -1.32 6.77
CA ILE A 117 5.09 -1.67 8.13
C ILE A 117 5.12 -0.44 9.05
N GLU A 118 6.16 0.41 8.96
CA GLU A 118 6.23 1.64 9.75
C GLU A 118 5.03 2.55 9.44
N ILE A 119 4.70 2.75 8.17
CA ILE A 119 3.54 3.55 7.76
C ILE A 119 2.24 2.93 8.28
N TYR A 120 2.07 1.61 8.16
CA TYR A 120 0.90 0.91 8.70
C TYR A 120 0.75 1.15 10.20
N LEU A 121 1.79 0.91 10.99
CA LEU A 121 1.77 1.10 12.44
C LEU A 121 1.54 2.57 12.83
N LEU A 122 2.13 3.53 12.08
CA LEU A 122 1.84 4.95 12.28
C LEU A 122 0.38 5.26 12.00
N THR A 123 -0.19 4.70 10.92
CA THR A 123 -1.60 4.88 10.58
C THR A 123 -2.50 4.40 11.71
N VAL A 124 -2.26 3.19 12.22
CA VAL A 124 -3.02 2.66 13.35
C VAL A 124 -2.93 3.60 14.55
N LYS A 125 -1.72 4.00 14.96
CA LYS A 125 -1.52 4.92 16.11
C LYS A 125 -2.17 6.30 15.90
N VAL A 126 -2.15 6.83 14.68
CA VAL A 126 -2.79 8.12 14.36
C VAL A 126 -4.31 7.98 14.42
N MET A 127 -4.85 6.94 13.82
CA MET A 127 -6.30 6.69 13.80
C MET A 127 -6.85 6.36 15.18
N GLU A 128 -6.11 5.61 15.99
CA GLU A 128 -6.47 5.33 17.39
C GLU A 128 -6.67 6.62 18.24
N GLN A 129 -5.98 7.70 17.89
CA GLN A 129 -6.18 8.99 18.57
C GLN A 129 -7.46 9.72 18.12
N THR A 130 -8.08 9.29 17.04
CA THR A 130 -9.30 9.90 16.46
C THR A 130 -10.54 9.05 16.71
N ILE A 131 -10.39 7.73 16.76
CA ILE A 131 -11.47 6.77 16.97
C ILE A 131 -11.69 6.57 18.46
N THR A 132 -12.93 6.73 18.91
CA THR A 132 -13.32 6.46 20.30
C THR A 132 -14.19 5.19 20.32
N LEU A 133 -13.73 4.17 21.01
CA LEU A 133 -14.50 2.94 21.23
C LEU A 133 -15.05 2.91 22.66
N THR A 134 -16.33 2.63 22.80
CA THR A 134 -16.96 2.46 24.10
C THR A 134 -16.95 0.99 24.54
N ASP A 135 -16.98 0.73 25.84
CA ASP A 135 -17.10 -0.65 26.36
C ASP A 135 -18.35 -1.39 25.84
N ASP A 136 -19.44 -0.65 25.59
CA ASP A 136 -20.67 -1.22 25.04
C ASP A 136 -20.48 -1.66 23.57
N GLU A 137 -19.76 -0.87 22.76
CA GLU A 137 -19.41 -1.23 21.37
C GLU A 137 -18.50 -2.45 21.33
N ILE A 138 -17.44 -2.46 22.15
CA ILE A 138 -16.51 -3.59 22.24
C ILE A 138 -17.25 -4.87 22.65
N LYS A 139 -18.17 -4.77 23.61
CA LYS A 139 -18.96 -5.91 24.04
C LYS A 139 -19.96 -6.36 22.97
N ALA A 140 -20.60 -5.43 22.25
CA ALA A 140 -21.50 -5.76 21.14
C ALA A 140 -20.75 -6.49 20.02
N TYR A 141 -19.57 -5.98 19.67
CA TYR A 141 -18.69 -6.61 18.67
C TYR A 141 -18.31 -8.05 19.06
N TYR A 142 -17.94 -8.28 20.33
CA TYR A 142 -17.69 -9.64 20.83
C TYR A 142 -18.92 -10.54 20.67
N GLU A 143 -20.13 -10.07 21.04
CA GLU A 143 -21.33 -10.85 20.94
C GLU A 143 -21.66 -11.25 19.49
N GLU A 144 -21.38 -10.37 18.53
CA GLU A 144 -21.59 -10.61 17.10
C GLU A 144 -20.51 -11.52 16.49
N ASN A 145 -19.28 -11.47 17.02
CA ASN A 145 -18.11 -12.17 16.47
C ASN A 145 -17.60 -13.31 17.36
N LYS A 146 -18.43 -13.88 18.23
CA LYS A 146 -18.03 -14.92 19.19
C LYS A 146 -17.24 -16.08 18.60
N ALA A 147 -17.55 -16.47 17.37
CA ALA A 147 -16.87 -17.56 16.69
C ALA A 147 -15.37 -17.32 16.43
N ASN A 148 -14.91 -16.07 16.53
CA ASN A 148 -13.51 -15.71 16.34
C ASN A 148 -12.69 -15.84 17.65
N TYR A 149 -13.35 -15.95 18.79
CA TYR A 149 -12.72 -15.93 20.12
C TYR A 149 -12.88 -17.30 20.81
N LEU A 150 -12.23 -18.31 20.23
CA LEU A 150 -12.23 -19.68 20.74
C LEU A 150 -10.86 -20.02 21.35
N SER A 151 -10.84 -20.95 22.31
CA SER A 151 -9.62 -21.58 22.79
C SER A 151 -9.10 -22.60 21.78
N ASP A 152 -7.89 -23.14 22.03
CA ASP A 152 -7.31 -24.26 21.25
C ASP A 152 -8.17 -25.53 21.25
N GLU A 153 -9.08 -25.63 22.21
CA GLU A 153 -10.04 -26.75 22.37
C GLU A 153 -11.43 -26.41 21.80
N ASP A 154 -11.55 -25.37 20.97
CA ASP A 154 -12.80 -24.85 20.39
C ASP A 154 -13.84 -24.39 21.42
N GLU A 155 -13.42 -24.08 22.65
CA GLU A 155 -14.31 -23.54 23.68
C GLU A 155 -14.39 -22.01 23.58
N GLN A 156 -15.61 -21.47 23.75
CA GLN A 156 -15.83 -20.02 23.76
C GLN A 156 -15.08 -19.35 24.91
N LEU A 157 -14.15 -18.45 24.58
CA LEU A 157 -13.45 -17.63 25.57
C LEU A 157 -14.40 -16.56 26.14
N PRO A 158 -14.44 -16.37 27.48
CA PRO A 158 -15.24 -15.30 28.08
C PRO A 158 -14.73 -13.91 27.64
N PHE A 159 -15.64 -12.96 27.46
CA PHE A 159 -15.33 -11.56 27.05
C PHE A 159 -14.16 -10.94 27.83
N GLU A 160 -14.16 -11.10 29.16
CA GLU A 160 -13.13 -10.52 30.03
C GLU A 160 -11.69 -11.06 29.74
N LYS A 161 -11.57 -12.23 29.11
CA LYS A 161 -10.27 -12.78 28.73
C LYS A 161 -9.77 -12.26 27.38
N VAL A 162 -10.67 -11.86 26.51
CA VAL A 162 -10.37 -11.45 25.12
C VAL A 162 -10.73 -10.00 24.87
N LYS A 163 -11.09 -9.24 25.90
CA LYS A 163 -11.56 -7.86 25.76
C LYS A 163 -10.58 -6.97 24.97
N GLU A 164 -9.28 -7.13 25.18
CA GLU A 164 -8.28 -6.34 24.48
C GLU A 164 -8.14 -6.77 23.01
N ASP A 165 -8.18 -8.08 22.74
CA ASP A 165 -8.18 -8.60 21.37
C ASP A 165 -9.43 -8.11 20.61
N VAL A 166 -10.62 -8.20 21.25
CA VAL A 166 -11.86 -7.67 20.70
C VAL A 166 -11.80 -6.17 20.43
N ARG A 167 -11.18 -5.42 21.34
CA ARG A 167 -10.99 -3.98 21.16
C ARG A 167 -10.09 -3.69 19.95
N GLN A 168 -9.03 -4.46 19.80
CA GLN A 168 -8.11 -4.31 18.68
C GLN A 168 -8.80 -4.65 17.35
N ASP A 169 -9.50 -5.77 17.27
CA ASP A 169 -10.24 -6.18 16.07
C ASP A 169 -11.29 -5.13 15.67
N LEU A 170 -12.04 -4.59 16.66
CA LEU A 170 -13.00 -3.51 16.39
C LEU A 170 -12.31 -2.21 15.96
N LEU A 171 -11.14 -1.89 16.53
CA LEU A 171 -10.36 -0.72 16.12
C LEU A 171 -9.91 -0.86 14.66
N GLU A 172 -9.42 -2.01 14.25
CA GLU A 172 -9.01 -2.28 12.87
C GLU A 172 -10.19 -2.13 11.90
N GLU A 173 -11.37 -2.70 12.22
CA GLU A 173 -12.57 -2.53 11.42
C GLU A 173 -12.99 -1.06 11.29
N ARG A 174 -12.87 -0.29 12.38
CA ARG A 174 -13.16 1.15 12.37
C ARG A 174 -12.14 1.93 11.55
N ILE A 175 -10.86 1.59 11.63
CA ILE A 175 -9.83 2.19 10.80
C ILE A 175 -10.15 1.95 9.33
N ASP A 176 -10.43 0.72 8.93
CA ASP A 176 -10.77 0.38 7.54
C ASP A 176 -11.98 1.17 7.03
N SER A 177 -12.98 1.39 7.87
CA SER A 177 -14.20 2.08 7.48
C SER A 177 -14.08 3.61 7.48
N GLU A 178 -13.21 4.18 8.29
CA GLU A 178 -13.11 5.64 8.52
C GLU A 178 -11.87 6.29 7.87
N TYR A 179 -10.86 5.48 7.51
CA TYR A 179 -9.58 5.98 7.01
C TYR A 179 -9.71 6.86 5.76
N ASP A 180 -10.48 6.43 4.76
CA ASP A 180 -10.62 7.17 3.50
C ASP A 180 -11.25 8.55 3.74
N ALA A 181 -12.30 8.61 4.56
CA ALA A 181 -12.96 9.87 4.89
C ALA A 181 -12.04 10.79 5.70
N TRP A 182 -11.30 10.24 6.65
CA TRP A 182 -10.32 10.97 7.44
C TRP A 182 -9.19 11.51 6.54
N LEU A 183 -8.66 10.70 5.64
CA LEU A 183 -7.60 11.10 4.72
C LEU A 183 -8.08 12.20 3.77
N ASP A 184 -9.29 12.10 3.24
CA ASP A 184 -9.91 13.13 2.40
C ASP A 184 -10.04 14.49 3.12
N GLU A 185 -10.32 14.47 4.42
CA GLU A 185 -10.32 15.69 5.24
C GLU A 185 -8.90 16.25 5.39
N LYS A 186 -7.92 15.39 5.65
CA LYS A 186 -6.52 15.79 5.78
C LYS A 186 -5.95 16.38 4.48
N PHE A 187 -6.29 15.81 3.33
CA PHE A 187 -5.92 16.40 2.04
C PHE A 187 -6.46 17.82 1.84
N LYS A 188 -7.57 18.18 2.49
CA LYS A 188 -8.13 19.56 2.45
C LYS A 188 -7.48 20.49 3.46
N GLU A 189 -7.02 19.95 4.60
CA GLU A 189 -6.37 20.71 5.67
C GLU A 189 -4.92 21.10 5.33
N TYR A 190 -4.19 20.20 4.67
CA TYR A 190 -2.80 20.42 4.27
C TYR A 190 -2.71 21.20 2.96
N ASP A 191 -1.63 22.00 2.78
CA ASP A 191 -1.30 22.64 1.49
C ASP A 191 -0.67 21.61 0.52
N VAL A 192 -1.54 20.76 -0.05
CA VAL A 192 -1.12 19.71 -0.97
C VAL A 192 -1.00 20.27 -2.38
N ARG A 193 0.17 20.09 -3.01
CA ARG A 193 0.45 20.56 -4.38
C ARG A 193 1.00 19.43 -5.23
N THR A 194 0.44 19.25 -6.42
CA THR A 194 0.94 18.31 -7.40
C THR A 194 1.48 19.04 -8.64
N ASN A 195 2.58 18.53 -9.21
CA ASN A 195 3.21 19.04 -10.43
C ASN A 195 3.50 17.90 -11.42
N LEU A 196 2.78 16.78 -11.29
CA LEU A 196 3.04 15.55 -12.05
C LEU A 196 3.02 15.76 -13.58
N TYR A 197 2.18 16.65 -14.07
CA TYR A 197 1.93 16.86 -15.51
C TYR A 197 2.23 18.30 -15.96
N LYS A 198 3.15 18.98 -15.32
CA LYS A 198 3.57 20.34 -15.71
C LYS A 198 4.83 20.33 -16.56
#